data_57f75c718144bc808fee7111503551da
#
_entry.id   57f75c718144bc808fee7111503551da
#
_cell.length_a   1.000
_cell.length_b   1.000
_cell.length_c   1.000
_cell.angle_alpha   90.00
_cell.angle_beta   90.00
_cell.angle_gamma   90.00
#
_symmetry.space_group_name_H-M   'P 1'
#
loop_
_entity.id
_entity.type
_entity.pdbx_description
1 polymer ?
#
loop_
_entity_poly.entity_id
_entity_poly.type
_entity_poly.pdbx_seq_one_letter_code
_entity_poly.pdbx_strand_id
1 'polypeptide(L)'
;GPTGDSYYDPDIAVQNAVAAGCRVFILEIDYIQKCSGDKKYFPKLVVRDRQGKLMINTASNNPQCDSSAASSIRAVCEKINYYAFSSSCQNASDPVVLVLYFLQQPPGAYNSSVVLDYYSNVAKMIAPLSERFLQNELTGTYYRQKQEGQLLMNKLAVYNKKVLVFSNANTSGFREKAYPANEDLDFLTNLRLSYTQTQLGITDNTAGSTFGVLETADDFMIIPDDRAETVVNDTKLKWTICFSKDPDQSVSKETYKKISSTFGVHCIPILLHDIPNNEYMFTEELFKRYSFIPKPKPLRFTKPPTIVPAEPNPSMNANKGFLRSPTV
;
A
#
# COMPACT_ATOMS: atom_id res chain seq x y z
N GLY A 1 -1.18 -7.95 18.46
CA GLY A 1 -1.67 -6.58 18.17
C GLY A 1 -1.00 -5.56 19.08
N PRO A 2 -1.16 -4.25 18.86
CA PRO A 2 -0.46 -3.21 19.64
C PRO A 2 -0.77 -3.19 21.13
N THR A 3 -1.72 -3.98 21.59
CA THR A 3 -2.11 -4.09 23.00
C THR A 3 -1.43 -5.24 23.75
N GLY A 4 -0.66 -6.08 23.08
CA GLY A 4 0.05 -7.20 23.71
C GLY A 4 -0.80 -8.36 24.23
N ASP A 5 -2.11 -8.16 24.34
CA ASP A 5 -3.02 -9.15 24.93
C ASP A 5 -4.01 -9.56 23.87
N SER A 6 -3.94 -10.51 23.14
CA SER A 6 -4.93 -11.08 22.19
C SER A 6 -6.24 -10.26 21.93
N TYR A 7 -6.38 -9.10 22.58
CA TYR A 7 -7.48 -8.16 22.44
C TYR A 7 -7.08 -7.00 21.53
N TYR A 8 -7.85 -6.81 20.47
CA TYR A 8 -7.64 -5.72 19.53
C TYR A 8 -8.68 -4.63 19.75
N ASP A 9 -8.21 -3.46 20.17
CA ASP A 9 -9.00 -2.25 20.22
C ASP A 9 -8.50 -1.28 19.13
N PRO A 10 -9.29 -1.03 18.09
CA PRO A 10 -8.87 -0.15 16.99
C PRO A 10 -8.59 1.28 17.46
N ASP A 11 -9.24 1.74 18.52
CA ASP A 11 -9.04 3.09 19.04
C ASP A 11 -7.63 3.23 19.63
N ILE A 12 -7.30 2.39 20.58
CA ILE A 12 -5.98 2.38 21.23
C ILE A 12 -4.88 2.05 20.23
N ALA A 13 -5.12 1.05 19.38
CA ALA A 13 -4.14 0.61 18.41
C ALA A 13 -3.75 1.70 17.41
N VAL A 14 -4.73 2.37 16.82
CA VAL A 14 -4.48 3.45 15.86
C VAL A 14 -3.91 4.69 16.54
N GLN A 15 -4.41 5.05 17.72
CA GLN A 15 -3.90 6.17 18.50
C GLN A 15 -2.40 6.00 18.80
N ASN A 16 -2.00 4.83 19.30
CA ASN A 16 -0.61 4.55 19.63
C ASN A 16 0.26 4.54 18.37
N ALA A 17 -0.19 3.94 17.27
CA ALA A 17 0.53 3.92 16.02
C ALA A 17 0.77 5.34 15.48
N VAL A 18 -0.25 6.18 15.48
CA VAL A 18 -0.15 7.57 15.03
C VAL A 18 0.76 8.39 15.95
N ALA A 19 0.67 8.21 17.26
CA ALA A 19 1.53 8.87 18.23
C ALA A 19 3.01 8.50 18.06
N ALA A 20 3.29 7.23 17.69
CA ALA A 20 4.62 6.77 17.34
C ALA A 20 5.12 7.27 15.96
N GLY A 21 4.31 8.02 15.22
CA GLY A 21 4.65 8.56 13.90
C GLY A 21 4.32 7.66 12.72
N CYS A 22 3.62 6.56 12.91
CA CYS A 22 3.24 5.65 11.82
C CYS A 22 2.29 6.35 10.84
N ARG A 23 2.55 6.12 9.54
CA ARG A 23 1.74 6.61 8.43
C ARG A 23 1.40 5.52 7.42
N VAL A 24 1.86 4.31 7.63
CA VAL A 24 1.53 3.14 6.82
C VAL A 24 0.76 2.16 7.68
N PHE A 25 -0.46 1.83 7.26
CA PHE A 25 -1.33 0.89 7.96
C PHE A 25 -1.61 -0.28 7.03
N ILE A 26 -1.20 -1.46 7.44
CA ILE A 26 -1.47 -2.70 6.71
C ILE A 26 -2.65 -3.39 7.37
N LEU A 27 -3.76 -3.48 6.64
CA LEU A 27 -4.95 -4.18 7.07
C LEU A 27 -4.98 -5.56 6.41
N GLU A 28 -4.75 -6.59 7.20
CA GLU A 28 -4.93 -7.97 6.74
C GLU A 28 -6.42 -8.27 6.68
N ILE A 29 -6.90 -8.66 5.51
CA ILE A 29 -8.33 -8.85 5.24
C ILE A 29 -8.56 -10.29 4.78
N ASP A 30 -9.52 -10.94 5.40
CA ASP A 30 -10.04 -12.22 4.99
C ASP A 30 -11.56 -12.11 4.80
N TYR A 31 -12.23 -13.19 4.46
CA TYR A 31 -13.68 -13.23 4.37
C TYR A 31 -14.30 -14.24 5.31
N ILE A 32 -15.53 -13.97 5.71
CA ILE A 32 -16.42 -14.93 6.34
C ILE A 32 -17.60 -15.17 5.42
N GLN A 33 -18.04 -16.42 5.35
CA GLN A 33 -19.27 -16.75 4.69
C GLN A 33 -20.43 -16.55 5.67
N LYS A 34 -21.51 -15.92 5.22
CA LYS A 34 -22.69 -15.72 6.06
C LYS A 34 -23.34 -17.05 6.42
N CYS A 35 -23.64 -17.24 7.70
CA CYS A 35 -24.15 -18.50 8.24
C CYS A 35 -25.59 -18.85 7.85
N SER A 36 -26.35 -17.96 7.28
CA SER A 36 -27.79 -18.11 7.01
C SER A 36 -28.12 -18.36 5.54
N GLY A 37 -27.45 -19.33 4.92
CA GLY A 37 -27.81 -19.78 3.56
C GLY A 37 -27.48 -18.86 2.38
N ASP A 38 -27.21 -17.60 2.62
CA ASP A 38 -26.75 -16.65 1.61
C ASP A 38 -25.28 -16.93 1.28
N LYS A 39 -24.98 -17.10 0.00
CA LYS A 39 -23.59 -17.27 -0.51
C LYS A 39 -22.80 -15.94 -0.53
N LYS A 40 -23.13 -15.00 0.33
CA LYS A 40 -22.44 -13.72 0.42
C LYS A 40 -21.22 -13.85 1.31
N TYR A 41 -20.12 -13.30 0.85
CA TYR A 41 -18.85 -13.25 1.58
C TYR A 41 -18.65 -11.84 2.13
N PHE A 42 -18.28 -11.74 3.40
CA PHE A 42 -18.08 -10.46 4.06
C PHE A 42 -16.59 -10.25 4.36
N PRO A 43 -16.03 -9.09 4.04
CA PRO A 43 -14.67 -8.77 4.42
C PRO A 43 -14.56 -8.61 5.93
N LYS A 44 -13.47 -9.12 6.48
CA LYS A 44 -13.16 -9.04 7.88
C LYS A 44 -11.70 -8.74 8.11
N LEU A 45 -11.44 -7.84 9.05
CA LEU A 45 -10.09 -7.58 9.52
C LEU A 45 -9.58 -8.79 10.31
N VAL A 46 -8.40 -9.23 9.97
CA VAL A 46 -7.74 -10.36 10.62
C VAL A 46 -6.69 -9.86 11.59
N VAL A 47 -6.70 -10.42 12.78
CA VAL A 47 -5.67 -10.19 13.79
C VAL A 47 -4.95 -11.50 14.05
N ARG A 48 -3.64 -11.46 14.19
CA ARG A 48 -2.82 -12.62 14.56
C ARG A 48 -2.61 -12.62 16.07
N ASP A 49 -2.65 -13.82 16.67
CA ASP A 49 -2.23 -14.01 18.06
C ASP A 49 -0.70 -14.01 18.18
N ARG A 50 -0.19 -14.15 19.41
CA ARG A 50 1.26 -14.20 19.69
C ARG A 50 1.96 -15.39 19.04
N GLN A 51 1.25 -16.45 18.69
CA GLN A 51 1.79 -17.59 17.97
C GLN A 51 1.69 -17.45 16.45
N GLY A 52 1.32 -16.24 15.95
CA GLY A 52 1.13 -15.99 14.52
C GLY A 52 -0.13 -16.63 13.92
N LYS A 53 -0.96 -17.29 14.76
CA LYS A 53 -2.21 -17.89 14.32
C LYS A 53 -3.23 -16.81 13.98
N LEU A 54 -3.88 -16.94 12.84
CA LEU A 54 -4.94 -16.03 12.43
C LEU A 54 -6.09 -16.10 13.44
N MET A 55 -6.33 -14.98 14.10
CA MET A 55 -7.50 -14.77 14.93
C MET A 55 -8.46 -13.86 14.18
N ILE A 56 -9.66 -14.35 13.99
CA ILE A 56 -10.74 -13.46 13.59
C ILE A 56 -11.17 -12.73 14.84
N ASN A 57 -10.89 -11.44 14.89
CA ASN A 57 -11.26 -10.62 16.04
C ASN A 57 -12.78 -10.53 16.13
N THR A 58 -13.36 -11.25 17.06
CA THR A 58 -14.78 -11.18 17.35
C THR A 58 -14.98 -11.12 18.85
N ALA A 59 -15.76 -10.17 19.30
CA ALA A 59 -16.33 -10.17 20.65
C ALA A 59 -17.39 -11.27 20.82
N SER A 60 -17.70 -12.03 19.77
CA SER A 60 -18.72 -13.06 19.73
C SER A 60 -18.14 -14.44 19.97
N ASN A 61 -18.90 -15.29 20.66
CA ASN A 61 -18.57 -16.69 20.87
C ASN A 61 -18.66 -17.55 19.59
N ASN A 62 -19.17 -16.97 18.49
CA ASN A 62 -19.22 -17.63 17.18
C ASN A 62 -18.64 -16.73 16.08
N PRO A 63 -17.31 -16.73 15.94
CA PRO A 63 -16.62 -15.84 15.03
C PRO A 63 -16.97 -16.03 13.55
N GLN A 64 -17.45 -17.17 13.16
CA GLN A 64 -17.77 -17.45 11.75
C GLN A 64 -19.07 -16.79 11.29
N CYS A 65 -19.94 -16.47 12.21
CA CYS A 65 -21.30 -16.02 11.89
C CYS A 65 -21.58 -14.57 12.28
N ASP A 66 -20.69 -13.94 13.02
CA ASP A 66 -20.92 -12.58 13.49
C ASP A 66 -20.53 -11.57 12.42
N SER A 67 -21.54 -10.87 11.90
CA SER A 67 -21.38 -9.71 11.03
C SER A 67 -21.20 -8.41 11.81
N SER A 68 -21.09 -8.50 13.16
CA SER A 68 -21.02 -7.32 13.99
C SER A 68 -19.78 -6.47 13.74
N ALA A 69 -19.97 -5.18 13.92
CA ALA A 69 -19.06 -4.14 13.48
C ALA A 69 -17.74 -4.03 14.28
N ALA A 70 -17.56 -4.80 15.35
CA ALA A 70 -16.48 -4.60 16.32
C ALA A 70 -15.05 -4.80 15.76
N SER A 71 -14.91 -5.51 14.67
CA SER A 71 -13.62 -5.71 13.98
C SER A 71 -13.69 -5.17 12.56
N SER A 72 -14.42 -4.09 12.35
CA SER A 72 -14.66 -3.62 11.01
C SER A 72 -13.49 -2.79 10.52
N ILE A 73 -13.10 -3.04 9.28
CA ILE A 73 -12.20 -2.18 8.50
C ILE A 73 -12.66 -0.72 8.63
N ARG A 74 -13.97 -0.49 8.67
CA ARG A 74 -14.58 0.83 8.83
C ARG A 74 -14.16 1.52 10.12
N ALA A 75 -14.23 0.81 11.26
CA ALA A 75 -13.84 1.37 12.56
C ALA A 75 -12.37 1.80 12.58
N VAL A 76 -11.47 0.98 11.99
CA VAL A 76 -10.05 1.36 11.86
C VAL A 76 -9.90 2.61 10.99
N CYS A 77 -10.59 2.68 9.85
CA CYS A 77 -10.53 3.85 8.97
C CYS A 77 -11.07 5.13 9.61
N GLU A 78 -12.13 5.04 10.42
CA GLU A 78 -12.65 6.15 11.22
C GLU A 78 -11.60 6.67 12.22
N LYS A 79 -10.89 5.74 12.90
CA LYS A 79 -9.83 6.11 13.84
C LYS A 79 -8.58 6.65 13.14
N ILE A 80 -8.19 6.11 11.99
CA ILE A 80 -7.11 6.68 11.17
C ILE A 80 -7.47 8.11 10.76
N ASN A 81 -8.69 8.35 10.27
CA ASN A 81 -9.11 9.70 9.89
C ASN A 81 -9.08 10.67 11.07
N TYR A 82 -9.53 10.22 12.22
CA TYR A 82 -9.58 11.02 13.43
C TYR A 82 -8.19 11.37 13.97
N TYR A 83 -7.32 10.38 14.16
CA TYR A 83 -6.02 10.59 14.80
C TYR A 83 -4.94 11.10 13.85
N ALA A 84 -4.82 10.53 12.65
CA ALA A 84 -3.71 10.85 11.76
C ALA A 84 -3.77 12.27 11.18
N PHE A 85 -4.96 12.84 11.06
CA PHE A 85 -5.16 14.17 10.50
C PHE A 85 -5.61 15.22 11.52
N SER A 86 -5.61 14.85 12.80
CA SER A 86 -5.88 15.78 13.91
C SER A 86 -4.80 16.85 14.02
N SER A 87 -5.20 18.07 14.34
CA SER A 87 -4.26 19.17 14.58
C SER A 87 -3.32 18.93 15.77
N SER A 88 -3.67 18.02 16.68
CA SER A 88 -2.81 17.60 17.79
C SER A 88 -1.73 16.60 17.36
N CYS A 89 -1.81 16.03 16.16
CA CYS A 89 -0.80 15.12 15.65
C CYS A 89 0.38 15.89 15.05
N GLN A 90 1.60 15.59 15.49
CA GLN A 90 2.81 16.26 15.04
C GLN A 90 2.99 16.21 13.51
N ASN A 91 2.60 15.10 12.88
CA ASN A 91 2.77 14.83 11.46
C ASN A 91 1.42 14.85 10.69
N ALA A 92 0.46 15.66 11.12
CA ALA A 92 -0.90 15.70 10.56
C ALA A 92 -0.95 16.09 9.07
N SER A 93 0.10 16.71 8.55
CA SER A 93 0.22 17.04 7.12
C SER A 93 0.73 15.90 6.26
N ASP A 94 1.35 14.89 6.86
CA ASP A 94 1.93 13.80 6.11
C ASP A 94 0.84 12.88 5.51
N PRO A 95 1.07 12.30 4.33
CA PRO A 95 0.14 11.35 3.75
C PRO A 95 0.04 10.08 4.60
N VAL A 96 -1.08 9.40 4.46
CA VAL A 96 -1.30 8.06 5.00
C VAL A 96 -1.31 7.07 3.85
N VAL A 97 -0.62 5.95 4.01
CA VAL A 97 -0.69 4.80 3.11
C VAL A 97 -1.52 3.72 3.78
N LEU A 98 -2.65 3.39 3.16
CA LEU A 98 -3.53 2.30 3.58
C LEU A 98 -3.29 1.11 2.67
N VAL A 99 -2.74 0.04 3.21
CA VAL A 99 -2.51 -1.20 2.49
C VAL A 99 -3.63 -2.18 2.81
N LEU A 100 -4.42 -2.52 1.81
CA LEU A 100 -5.45 -3.55 1.90
C LEU A 100 -4.82 -4.87 1.45
N TYR A 101 -4.39 -5.67 2.43
CA TYR A 101 -3.74 -6.95 2.21
C TYR A 101 -4.74 -8.08 2.35
N PHE A 102 -5.23 -8.56 1.22
CA PHE A 102 -6.15 -9.69 1.18
C PHE A 102 -5.39 -10.99 1.32
N LEU A 103 -5.73 -11.79 2.33
CA LEU A 103 -5.14 -13.11 2.56
C LEU A 103 -5.67 -14.11 1.55
N GLN A 104 -6.94 -13.99 1.17
CA GLN A 104 -7.59 -14.78 0.14
C GLN A 104 -8.77 -14.01 -0.47
N GLN A 105 -9.17 -14.42 -1.67
CA GLN A 105 -10.42 -13.94 -2.28
C GLN A 105 -11.52 -14.99 -2.15
N PRO A 106 -12.79 -14.59 -2.15
CA PRO A 106 -13.91 -15.53 -2.22
C PRO A 106 -13.81 -16.44 -3.45
N PRO A 107 -14.36 -17.67 -3.39
CA PRO A 107 -14.38 -18.55 -4.54
C PRO A 107 -15.06 -17.92 -5.76
N GLY A 108 -14.41 -18.01 -6.91
CA GLY A 108 -14.94 -17.49 -8.18
C GLY A 108 -13.86 -16.83 -9.02
N ALA A 109 -14.22 -16.53 -10.27
CA ALA A 109 -13.36 -15.74 -11.16
C ALA A 109 -13.28 -14.29 -10.65
N TYR A 110 -12.17 -13.60 -10.94
CA TYR A 110 -11.91 -12.22 -10.50
C TYR A 110 -13.00 -11.21 -10.94
N ASN A 111 -13.74 -11.51 -12.01
CA ASN A 111 -14.84 -10.69 -12.53
C ASN A 111 -16.24 -11.23 -12.17
N SER A 112 -16.32 -12.26 -11.33
CA SER A 112 -17.61 -12.75 -10.84
C SER A 112 -18.29 -11.74 -9.92
N SER A 113 -19.62 -11.72 -9.91
CA SER A 113 -20.36 -10.85 -8.99
C SER A 113 -20.02 -11.09 -7.53
N VAL A 114 -19.80 -12.35 -7.15
CA VAL A 114 -19.41 -12.72 -5.77
C VAL A 114 -18.11 -12.03 -5.35
N VAL A 115 -17.08 -12.06 -6.19
CA VAL A 115 -15.79 -11.45 -5.90
C VAL A 115 -15.88 -9.93 -5.95
N LEU A 116 -16.58 -9.37 -6.93
CA LEU A 116 -16.73 -7.93 -7.06
C LEU A 116 -17.57 -7.33 -5.94
N ASP A 117 -18.67 -7.98 -5.53
CA ASP A 117 -19.48 -7.53 -4.39
C ASP A 117 -18.68 -7.58 -3.08
N TYR A 118 -17.81 -8.58 -2.89
CA TYR A 118 -16.89 -8.62 -1.76
C TYR A 118 -15.94 -7.42 -1.75
N TYR A 119 -15.29 -7.12 -2.85
CA TYR A 119 -14.39 -5.97 -2.97
C TYR A 119 -15.14 -4.63 -2.88
N SER A 120 -16.36 -4.54 -3.40
CA SER A 120 -17.23 -3.38 -3.25
C SER A 120 -17.58 -3.12 -1.78
N ASN A 121 -17.81 -4.19 -0.99
CA ASN A 121 -18.02 -4.03 0.45
C ASN A 121 -16.77 -3.48 1.15
N VAL A 122 -15.56 -3.88 0.74
CA VAL A 122 -14.32 -3.27 1.27
C VAL A 122 -14.25 -1.78 0.90
N ALA A 123 -14.57 -1.43 -0.35
CA ALA A 123 -14.62 -0.03 -0.80
C ALA A 123 -15.56 0.82 0.08
N LYS A 124 -16.73 0.30 0.41
CA LYS A 124 -17.68 0.94 1.33
C LYS A 124 -17.12 1.09 2.76
N MET A 125 -16.34 0.12 3.22
CA MET A 125 -15.76 0.14 4.56
C MET A 125 -14.63 1.17 4.72
N ILE A 126 -13.91 1.50 3.66
CA ILE A 126 -12.86 2.53 3.70
C ILE A 126 -13.42 3.96 3.46
N ALA A 127 -14.72 4.10 3.21
CA ALA A 127 -15.40 5.38 2.96
C ALA A 127 -15.17 6.48 4.02
N PRO A 128 -14.92 6.20 5.33
CA PRO A 128 -14.55 7.25 6.30
C PRO A 128 -13.32 8.08 5.90
N LEU A 129 -12.49 7.56 4.99
CA LEU A 129 -11.30 8.25 4.47
C LEU A 129 -11.56 8.96 3.13
N SER A 130 -12.78 8.93 2.60
CA SER A 130 -13.08 9.35 1.22
C SER A 130 -12.70 10.79 0.91
N GLU A 131 -12.84 11.72 1.86
CA GLU A 131 -12.43 13.13 1.67
C GLU A 131 -10.91 13.29 1.48
N ARG A 132 -10.15 12.28 1.87
CA ARG A 132 -8.69 12.26 1.79
C ARG A 132 -8.16 11.48 0.58
N PHE A 133 -9.03 10.81 -0.16
CA PHE A 133 -8.59 10.00 -1.29
C PHE A 133 -8.01 10.86 -2.42
N LEU A 134 -6.96 10.35 -3.04
CA LEU A 134 -6.21 11.04 -4.08
C LEU A 134 -7.05 11.31 -5.33
N GLN A 135 -7.94 10.39 -5.71
CA GLN A 135 -8.78 10.51 -6.90
C GLN A 135 -9.73 11.71 -6.89
N ASN A 136 -10.06 12.25 -5.72
CA ASN A 136 -10.89 13.44 -5.62
C ASN A 136 -10.24 14.68 -6.26
N GLU A 137 -8.92 14.70 -6.40
CA GLU A 137 -8.16 15.83 -6.96
C GLU A 137 -7.62 15.54 -8.37
N LEU A 138 -7.42 14.27 -8.71
CA LEU A 138 -6.82 13.86 -9.97
C LEU A 138 -7.88 13.50 -11.03
N THR A 139 -8.96 14.23 -11.07
CA THR A 139 -10.04 14.01 -12.06
C THR A 139 -9.50 14.08 -13.49
N GLY A 140 -9.91 13.14 -14.33
CA GLY A 140 -9.58 13.10 -15.76
C GLY A 140 -8.21 12.51 -16.12
N THR A 141 -7.17 12.73 -15.33
CA THR A 141 -5.83 12.20 -15.58
C THR A 141 -5.44 11.05 -14.66
N TYR A 142 -6.25 10.81 -13.62
CA TYR A 142 -5.95 9.88 -12.56
C TYR A 142 -5.65 8.45 -13.05
N TYR A 143 -6.50 7.87 -13.86
CA TYR A 143 -6.31 6.52 -14.38
C TYR A 143 -5.04 6.38 -15.22
N ARG A 144 -4.76 7.38 -16.04
CA ARG A 144 -3.56 7.41 -16.85
C ARG A 144 -2.31 7.46 -15.97
N GLN A 145 -2.27 8.35 -14.99
CA GLN A 145 -1.15 8.44 -14.05
C GLN A 145 -0.96 7.14 -13.25
N LYS A 146 -2.06 6.50 -12.84
CA LYS A 146 -2.04 5.20 -12.18
C LYS A 146 -1.44 4.12 -13.08
N GLN A 147 -1.91 4.02 -14.32
CA GLN A 147 -1.46 3.00 -15.29
C GLN A 147 0.01 3.20 -15.70
N GLU A 148 0.45 4.42 -15.83
CA GLU A 148 1.80 4.78 -16.24
C GLU A 148 2.79 4.80 -15.05
N GLY A 149 2.35 4.50 -13.82
CA GLY A 149 3.19 4.56 -12.62
C GLY A 149 3.65 5.96 -12.24
N GLN A 150 3.10 6.99 -12.84
CA GLN A 150 3.50 8.39 -12.60
C GLN A 150 3.19 8.85 -11.18
N LEU A 151 2.22 8.21 -10.51
CA LEU A 151 1.92 8.48 -9.10
C LEU A 151 3.15 8.29 -8.21
N LEU A 152 4.06 7.40 -8.57
CA LEU A 152 5.27 7.11 -7.79
C LEU A 152 6.41 8.11 -8.02
N MET A 153 6.32 8.87 -9.09
CA MET A 153 7.36 9.82 -9.50
C MET A 153 7.13 11.23 -8.95
N ASN A 154 5.98 11.44 -8.32
CA ASN A 154 5.65 12.71 -7.71
C ASN A 154 6.40 12.89 -6.38
N LYS A 155 6.66 14.15 -6.03
CA LYS A 155 7.22 14.48 -4.72
C LYS A 155 6.19 14.12 -3.64
N LEU A 156 6.65 13.62 -2.49
CA LEU A 156 5.77 13.25 -1.37
C LEU A 156 4.82 14.40 -0.95
N ALA A 157 5.29 15.64 -1.03
CA ALA A 157 4.48 16.83 -0.70
C ALA A 157 3.20 16.98 -1.53
N VAL A 158 3.11 16.37 -2.72
CA VAL A 158 1.88 16.36 -3.53
C VAL A 158 0.76 15.60 -2.81
N TYR A 159 1.14 14.68 -1.94
CA TYR A 159 0.21 13.81 -1.21
C TYR A 159 -0.09 14.29 0.21
N ASN A 160 0.30 15.51 0.56
CA ASN A 160 0.02 16.06 1.90
C ASN A 160 -1.47 15.95 2.24
N LYS A 161 -1.75 15.46 3.45
CA LYS A 161 -3.11 15.21 3.97
C LYS A 161 -3.96 14.24 3.14
N LYS A 162 -3.34 13.44 2.28
CA LYS A 162 -4.01 12.45 1.44
C LYS A 162 -3.85 11.05 1.99
N VAL A 163 -4.77 10.19 1.57
CA VAL A 163 -4.71 8.75 1.79
C VAL A 163 -4.42 8.08 0.45
N LEU A 164 -3.35 7.33 0.41
CA LEU A 164 -2.98 6.46 -0.72
C LEU A 164 -3.42 5.05 -0.39
N VAL A 165 -4.27 4.47 -1.23
CA VAL A 165 -4.79 3.11 -1.06
C VAL A 165 -3.99 2.16 -1.93
N PHE A 166 -3.36 1.17 -1.31
CA PHE A 166 -2.63 0.10 -1.99
C PHE A 166 -3.31 -1.23 -1.74
N SER A 167 -3.25 -2.15 -2.69
CA SER A 167 -3.89 -3.46 -2.55
C SER A 167 -3.19 -4.53 -3.37
N ASN A 168 -3.20 -5.77 -2.87
CA ASN A 168 -2.79 -6.97 -3.61
C ASN A 168 -3.96 -7.65 -4.33
N ALA A 169 -5.18 -7.11 -4.25
CA ALA A 169 -6.35 -7.70 -4.89
C ALA A 169 -6.33 -7.55 -6.41
N ASN A 170 -6.86 -8.54 -7.12
CA ASN A 170 -7.17 -8.41 -8.54
C ASN A 170 -8.52 -7.70 -8.71
N THR A 171 -8.48 -6.40 -8.89
CA THR A 171 -9.67 -5.54 -9.03
C THR A 171 -10.04 -5.25 -10.49
N SER A 172 -9.33 -5.85 -11.46
CA SER A 172 -9.55 -5.55 -12.90
C SER A 172 -10.96 -5.87 -13.38
N GLY A 173 -11.69 -6.77 -12.71
CA GLY A 173 -13.07 -7.10 -13.05
C GLY A 173 -14.05 -5.92 -12.92
N PHE A 174 -13.73 -4.89 -12.13
CA PHE A 174 -14.54 -3.67 -12.06
C PHE A 174 -14.57 -2.90 -13.39
N ARG A 175 -13.54 -3.03 -14.22
CA ARG A 175 -13.46 -2.37 -15.54
C ARG A 175 -14.48 -2.92 -16.54
N GLU A 176 -14.97 -4.13 -16.29
CA GLU A 176 -15.95 -4.83 -17.14
C GLU A 176 -17.40 -4.55 -16.72
N LYS A 177 -17.59 -3.93 -15.55
CA LYS A 177 -18.92 -3.70 -14.97
C LYS A 177 -19.02 -2.28 -14.40
N ALA A 178 -20.19 -1.69 -14.49
CA ALA A 178 -20.45 -0.37 -13.93
C ALA A 178 -20.74 -0.48 -12.42
N TYR A 179 -19.82 0.02 -11.61
CA TYR A 179 -20.02 0.25 -10.18
C TYR A 179 -19.97 1.75 -9.88
N PRO A 180 -20.66 2.23 -8.84
CA PRO A 180 -20.45 3.59 -8.35
C PRO A 180 -18.99 3.79 -7.94
N ALA A 181 -18.43 4.97 -8.17
CA ALA A 181 -17.03 5.26 -7.91
C ALA A 181 -16.59 4.99 -6.45
N ASN A 182 -17.49 5.19 -5.49
CA ASN A 182 -17.27 4.90 -4.07
C ASN A 182 -17.42 3.42 -3.70
N GLU A 183 -17.80 2.59 -4.64
CA GLU A 183 -17.95 1.14 -4.50
C GLU A 183 -16.97 0.36 -5.40
N ASP A 184 -16.25 1.05 -6.26
CA ASP A 184 -15.28 0.50 -7.18
C ASP A 184 -13.89 0.49 -6.54
N LEU A 185 -13.47 -0.68 -6.04
CA LEU A 185 -12.16 -0.81 -5.39
C LEU A 185 -11.00 -0.62 -6.37
N ASP A 186 -11.17 -0.90 -7.68
CA ASP A 186 -10.14 -0.60 -8.69
C ASP A 186 -9.94 0.90 -8.83
N PHE A 187 -11.03 1.67 -8.84
CA PHE A 187 -10.97 3.13 -8.85
C PHE A 187 -10.28 3.68 -7.60
N LEU A 188 -10.62 3.18 -6.42
CA LEU A 188 -10.07 3.64 -5.14
C LEU A 188 -8.62 3.22 -4.92
N THR A 189 -8.17 2.13 -5.51
CA THR A 189 -6.79 1.64 -5.35
C THR A 189 -5.82 2.47 -6.19
N ASN A 190 -4.87 3.14 -5.54
CA ASN A 190 -3.85 3.95 -6.20
C ASN A 190 -2.70 3.11 -6.75
N LEU A 191 -2.33 2.06 -6.03
CA LEU A 191 -1.22 1.19 -6.38
C LEU A 191 -1.57 -0.26 -6.12
N ARG A 192 -1.30 -1.09 -7.12
CA ARG A 192 -1.41 -2.53 -6.99
C ARG A 192 -0.08 -3.10 -6.53
N LEU A 193 -0.15 -3.97 -5.53
CA LEU A 193 1.00 -4.65 -4.95
C LEU A 193 1.10 -6.04 -5.53
N SER A 194 2.28 -6.45 -5.96
CA SER A 194 2.62 -7.85 -6.17
C SER A 194 3.22 -8.43 -4.88
N TYR A 195 2.88 -9.67 -4.59
CA TYR A 195 3.51 -10.44 -3.53
C TYR A 195 4.25 -11.62 -4.17
N THR A 196 5.54 -11.73 -3.89
CA THR A 196 6.40 -12.72 -4.55
C THR A 196 6.19 -14.14 -4.03
N GLN A 197 5.73 -14.28 -2.80
CA GLN A 197 5.41 -15.60 -2.27
C GLN A 197 3.98 -16.00 -2.59
N THR A 198 3.86 -16.94 -3.51
CA THR A 198 2.63 -17.47 -4.10
C THR A 198 1.69 -18.23 -3.14
N GLN A 199 1.86 -18.12 -1.83
CA GLN A 199 1.08 -18.91 -0.87
C GLN A 199 -0.42 -18.59 -0.82
N LEU A 200 -0.88 -17.52 -1.44
CA LEU A 200 -2.23 -17.02 -1.24
C LEU A 200 -3.12 -17.06 -2.50
N GLY A 201 -2.68 -17.62 -3.60
CA GLY A 201 -3.52 -17.79 -4.79
C GLY A 201 -3.99 -16.50 -5.49
N ILE A 202 -3.62 -15.33 -4.95
CA ILE A 202 -3.92 -14.02 -5.56
C ILE A 202 -2.71 -13.60 -6.41
N THR A 203 -2.27 -14.47 -7.26
CA THR A 203 -1.24 -14.13 -8.24
C THR A 203 -1.90 -13.39 -9.38
N ASP A 204 -1.70 -12.10 -9.43
CA ASP A 204 -2.00 -11.36 -10.62
C ASP A 204 -0.76 -11.24 -11.50
N ASN A 205 -0.68 -12.15 -12.44
CA ASN A 205 0.29 -12.11 -13.52
C ASN A 205 -0.15 -11.19 -14.67
N THR A 206 -1.17 -10.35 -14.47
CA THR A 206 -1.53 -9.39 -15.50
C THR A 206 -0.39 -8.41 -15.70
N ALA A 207 0.25 -8.56 -16.83
CA ALA A 207 1.37 -7.75 -17.27
C ALA A 207 1.09 -6.25 -17.10
N GLY A 208 2.02 -5.55 -16.50
CA GLY A 208 2.06 -4.09 -16.50
C GLY A 208 1.68 -3.38 -15.20
N SER A 209 1.34 -4.08 -14.12
CA SER A 209 0.79 -3.43 -12.94
C SER A 209 1.69 -3.37 -11.71
N THR A 210 2.93 -3.76 -11.79
CA THR A 210 3.77 -3.93 -10.60
C THR A 210 4.69 -2.76 -10.35
N PHE A 211 4.11 -1.62 -10.00
CA PHE A 211 4.85 -0.51 -9.43
C PHE A 211 4.95 -0.60 -7.91
N GLY A 212 4.39 -1.65 -7.30
CA GLY A 212 4.43 -1.91 -5.89
C GLY A 212 4.68 -3.38 -5.57
N VAL A 213 5.47 -3.62 -4.53
CA VAL A 213 5.84 -4.95 -4.03
C VAL A 213 5.59 -5.01 -2.54
N LEU A 214 5.02 -6.12 -2.08
CA LEU A 214 4.85 -6.45 -0.68
C LEU A 214 5.78 -7.61 -0.35
N GLU A 215 6.66 -7.45 0.64
CA GLU A 215 7.68 -8.43 1.02
C GLU A 215 7.76 -8.55 2.54
N THR A 216 8.22 -9.67 3.05
CA THR A 216 8.46 -9.80 4.49
C THR A 216 9.87 -9.33 4.86
N ALA A 217 10.08 -8.99 6.13
CA ALA A 217 11.41 -8.66 6.63
C ALA A 217 12.40 -9.81 6.43
N ASP A 218 11.94 -11.05 6.58
CA ASP A 218 12.76 -12.25 6.42
C ASP A 218 13.21 -12.44 4.96
N ASP A 219 12.35 -12.10 3.99
CA ASP A 219 12.70 -12.19 2.57
C ASP A 219 13.92 -11.33 2.23
N PHE A 220 14.06 -10.16 2.87
CA PHE A 220 15.22 -9.30 2.67
C PHE A 220 16.50 -9.84 3.33
N MET A 221 16.37 -10.63 4.39
CA MET A 221 17.54 -11.18 5.10
C MET A 221 18.21 -12.31 4.33
N ILE A 222 17.44 -13.05 3.54
CA ILE A 222 17.94 -14.18 2.74
C ILE A 222 18.42 -13.77 1.34
N ILE A 223 18.33 -12.49 0.98
CA ILE A 223 18.83 -12.00 -0.33
C ILE A 223 20.34 -12.15 -0.37
N PRO A 224 20.90 -12.93 -1.31
CA PRO A 224 22.33 -13.09 -1.46
C PRO A 224 22.97 -11.81 -2.04
N ASP A 225 24.25 -11.61 -1.74
CA ASP A 225 24.96 -10.36 -2.06
C ASP A 225 25.03 -10.08 -3.58
N ASP A 226 25.08 -11.10 -4.40
CA ASP A 226 25.08 -10.98 -5.87
C ASP A 226 23.73 -10.45 -6.43
N ARG A 227 22.65 -10.57 -5.67
CA ARG A 227 21.32 -10.05 -6.02
C ARG A 227 21.00 -8.69 -5.39
N ALA A 228 21.82 -8.21 -4.50
CA ALA A 228 21.57 -6.97 -3.76
C ALA A 228 21.37 -5.77 -4.68
N GLU A 229 22.18 -5.64 -5.73
CA GLU A 229 22.06 -4.54 -6.70
C GLU A 229 20.74 -4.58 -7.47
N THR A 230 20.29 -5.77 -7.85
CA THR A 230 18.98 -5.95 -8.53
C THR A 230 17.84 -5.47 -7.64
N VAL A 231 17.86 -5.86 -6.35
CA VAL A 231 16.85 -5.44 -5.38
C VAL A 231 16.88 -3.93 -5.17
N VAL A 232 18.05 -3.32 -5.07
CA VAL A 232 18.20 -1.87 -4.96
C VAL A 232 17.61 -1.16 -6.17
N ASN A 233 17.85 -1.66 -7.38
CA ASN A 233 17.28 -1.09 -8.59
C ASN A 233 15.75 -1.24 -8.63
N ASP A 234 15.24 -2.37 -8.17
CA ASP A 234 13.79 -2.57 -8.03
C ASP A 234 13.18 -1.58 -7.02
N THR A 235 13.80 -1.39 -5.85
CA THR A 235 13.30 -0.44 -4.85
C THR A 235 13.41 1.03 -5.27
N LYS A 236 14.20 1.36 -6.28
CA LYS A 236 14.20 2.69 -6.92
C LYS A 236 13.00 2.91 -7.83
N LEU A 237 12.51 1.85 -8.46
CA LEU A 237 11.47 1.91 -9.49
C LEU A 237 10.09 1.50 -8.98
N LYS A 238 10.03 0.74 -7.88
CA LYS A 238 8.79 0.20 -7.31
C LYS A 238 8.66 0.61 -5.85
N TRP A 239 7.44 0.88 -5.42
CA TRP A 239 7.16 1.01 -4.00
C TRP A 239 7.28 -0.36 -3.33
N THR A 240 8.23 -0.49 -2.44
CA THR A 240 8.46 -1.71 -1.69
C THR A 240 7.99 -1.52 -0.26
N ILE A 241 7.02 -2.31 0.13
CA ILE A 241 6.42 -2.31 1.46
C ILE A 241 6.90 -3.57 2.17
N CYS A 242 7.61 -3.39 3.27
CA CYS A 242 8.00 -4.49 4.12
C CYS A 242 7.01 -4.63 5.28
N PHE A 243 6.63 -5.86 5.58
CA PHE A 243 5.78 -6.18 6.71
C PHE A 243 6.35 -7.34 7.52
N SER A 244 5.93 -7.46 8.78
CA SER A 244 6.28 -8.58 9.63
C SER A 244 5.20 -9.66 9.50
N LYS A 245 5.62 -10.89 9.21
CA LYS A 245 4.74 -12.04 9.14
C LYS A 245 4.40 -12.58 10.53
N ASP A 246 5.35 -12.44 11.43
CA ASP A 246 5.25 -12.90 12.81
C ASP A 246 5.13 -11.69 13.74
N PRO A 247 4.01 -11.53 14.44
CA PRO A 247 3.81 -10.42 15.37
C PRO A 247 4.72 -10.49 16.61
N ASP A 248 5.29 -11.65 16.91
CA ASP A 248 6.18 -11.84 18.05
C ASP A 248 7.66 -11.72 17.67
N GLN A 249 7.98 -11.74 16.40
CA GLN A 249 9.35 -11.59 15.94
C GLN A 249 9.74 -10.12 15.95
N SER A 250 10.46 -9.69 16.97
CA SER A 250 11.12 -8.39 16.95
C SER A 250 12.13 -8.37 15.81
N VAL A 251 11.94 -7.46 14.88
CA VAL A 251 12.89 -7.26 13.79
C VAL A 251 14.16 -6.64 14.38
N SER A 252 15.31 -7.28 14.19
CA SER A 252 16.57 -6.81 14.77
C SER A 252 17.00 -5.46 14.18
N LYS A 253 17.85 -4.74 14.91
CA LYS A 253 18.45 -3.48 14.44
C LYS A 253 19.21 -3.65 13.13
N GLU A 254 19.89 -4.77 12.97
CA GLU A 254 20.62 -5.14 11.75
C GLU A 254 19.67 -5.33 10.57
N THR A 255 18.55 -6.02 10.79
CA THR A 255 17.51 -6.21 9.77
C THR A 255 16.94 -4.88 9.32
N TYR A 256 16.60 -4.00 10.24
CA TYR A 256 16.11 -2.67 9.90
C TYR A 256 17.13 -1.85 9.12
N LYS A 257 18.40 -1.89 9.53
CA LYS A 257 19.47 -1.21 8.82
C LYS A 257 19.65 -1.78 7.42
N LYS A 258 19.59 -3.09 7.26
CA LYS A 258 19.67 -3.75 5.94
C LYS A 258 18.49 -3.33 5.05
N ILE A 259 17.27 -3.40 5.55
CA ILE A 259 16.05 -3.02 4.81
C ILE A 259 16.08 -1.54 4.39
N SER A 260 16.40 -0.64 5.32
CA SER A 260 16.31 0.81 5.06
C SER A 260 17.51 1.36 4.32
N SER A 261 18.72 1.02 4.77
CA SER A 261 19.98 1.68 4.35
C SER A 261 20.72 0.91 3.26
N THR A 262 20.50 -0.40 3.12
CA THR A 262 21.08 -1.19 2.04
C THR A 262 20.14 -1.34 0.87
N PHE A 263 18.91 -1.74 1.11
CA PHE A 263 17.93 -1.97 0.03
C PHE A 263 17.04 -0.77 -0.29
N GLY A 264 16.89 0.17 0.64
CA GLY A 264 16.08 1.37 0.43
C GLY A 264 14.59 1.09 0.30
N VAL A 265 14.08 0.18 1.11
CA VAL A 265 12.64 -0.13 1.20
C VAL A 265 11.86 1.11 1.63
N HIS A 266 10.65 1.30 1.10
CA HIS A 266 9.84 2.50 1.35
C HIS A 266 9.10 2.46 2.69
N CYS A 267 8.63 1.29 3.09
CA CYS A 267 7.88 1.11 4.32
C CYS A 267 8.52 0.02 5.17
N ILE A 268 8.74 0.31 6.43
CA ILE A 268 9.42 -0.57 7.37
C ILE A 268 8.41 -1.01 8.41
N PRO A 269 8.31 -2.32 8.72
CA PRO A 269 7.38 -2.81 9.71
C PRO A 269 7.81 -2.39 11.12
N ILE A 270 6.88 -1.83 11.89
CA ILE A 270 7.09 -1.52 13.30
C ILE A 270 6.12 -2.34 14.12
N LEU A 271 6.64 -3.10 15.07
CA LEU A 271 5.86 -3.84 16.05
C LEU A 271 5.74 -2.99 17.33
N LEU A 272 4.61 -2.30 17.48
CA LEU A 272 4.41 -1.35 18.57
C LEU A 272 4.28 -2.00 19.96
N HIS A 273 4.09 -3.31 20.05
CA HIS A 273 4.03 -4.00 21.35
C HIS A 273 5.42 -4.31 21.93
N ASP A 274 6.48 -4.19 21.14
CA ASP A 274 7.88 -4.32 21.58
C ASP A 274 8.52 -2.92 21.76
N ILE A 275 7.76 -2.02 22.33
CA ILE A 275 7.99 -0.57 22.37
C ILE A 275 9.34 -0.18 23.00
N PRO A 276 9.82 -0.73 24.13
CA PRO A 276 11.02 -0.15 24.78
C PRO A 276 12.28 -0.18 23.89
N ASN A 277 12.42 -1.18 23.03
CA ASN A 277 13.59 -1.34 22.18
C ASN A 277 13.41 -0.74 20.78
N ASN A 278 12.20 -0.80 20.23
CA ASN A 278 11.90 -0.36 18.87
C ASN A 278 11.54 1.14 18.81
N GLU A 279 10.86 1.67 19.83
CA GLU A 279 10.43 3.06 19.85
C GLU A 279 11.61 4.02 19.77
N TYR A 280 12.63 3.82 20.61
CA TYR A 280 13.83 4.66 20.60
C TYR A 280 14.57 4.62 19.27
N MET A 281 14.72 3.44 18.70
CA MET A 281 15.46 3.26 17.46
C MET A 281 14.75 3.93 16.28
N PHE A 282 13.43 3.83 16.22
CA PHE A 282 12.66 4.42 15.11
C PHE A 282 12.42 5.91 15.31
N THR A 283 11.96 6.29 16.49
CA THR A 283 11.55 7.67 16.73
C THR A 283 12.76 8.61 16.86
N GLU A 284 13.84 8.18 17.51
CA GLU A 284 14.95 9.07 17.80
C GLU A 284 16.16 8.85 16.88
N GLU A 285 16.54 7.59 16.59
CA GLU A 285 17.75 7.35 15.82
C GLU A 285 17.51 7.41 14.30
N LEU A 286 16.50 6.69 13.78
CA LEU A 286 16.30 6.52 12.34
C LEU A 286 15.42 7.65 11.77
N PHE A 287 14.22 7.79 12.29
CA PHE A 287 13.25 8.72 11.75
C PHE A 287 13.31 10.11 12.40
N LYS A 288 13.98 10.27 13.56
CA LYS A 288 14.12 11.56 14.25
C LYS A 288 12.76 12.27 14.41
N ARG A 289 11.75 11.49 14.81
CA ARG A 289 10.34 11.91 14.95
C ARG A 289 9.62 12.29 13.65
N TYR A 290 10.24 12.09 12.49
CA TYR A 290 9.55 12.24 11.21
C TYR A 290 8.87 10.93 10.79
N SER A 291 7.70 11.02 10.18
CA SER A 291 7.04 9.83 9.61
C SER A 291 7.71 9.36 8.33
N PHE A 292 8.33 10.29 7.60
CA PHE A 292 9.05 10.03 6.36
C PHE A 292 10.43 10.66 6.42
N ILE A 293 11.42 9.88 6.02
CA ILE A 293 12.80 10.36 5.85
C ILE A 293 13.29 10.10 4.42
N PRO A 294 14.15 10.96 3.88
CA PRO A 294 14.72 10.72 2.57
C PRO A 294 15.61 9.47 2.58
N LYS A 295 15.44 8.59 1.61
CA LYS A 295 16.40 7.48 1.39
C LYS A 295 17.83 8.01 1.22
N PRO A 296 18.86 7.23 1.56
CA PRO A 296 20.25 7.54 1.18
C PRO A 296 20.36 7.89 -0.31
N LYS A 297 21.21 8.86 -0.66
CA LYS A 297 21.33 9.34 -2.04
C LYS A 297 21.47 8.24 -3.11
N PRO A 298 22.32 7.19 -2.90
CA PRO A 298 22.48 6.11 -3.88
C PRO A 298 21.21 5.29 -4.13
N LEU A 299 20.29 5.28 -3.16
CA LEU A 299 19.05 4.48 -3.17
C LEU A 299 17.83 5.26 -3.69
N ARG A 300 18.04 6.52 -4.10
CA ARG A 300 16.95 7.35 -4.62
C ARG A 300 16.76 7.12 -6.11
N PHE A 301 15.52 7.19 -6.56
CA PHE A 301 15.23 7.31 -7.97
C PHE A 301 15.82 8.64 -8.51
N THR A 302 16.57 8.54 -9.59
CA THR A 302 17.07 9.70 -10.34
C THR A 302 16.41 9.68 -11.70
N LYS A 303 15.64 10.72 -11.99
CA LYS A 303 15.03 10.85 -13.32
C LYS A 303 16.18 10.89 -14.35
N PRO A 304 16.16 10.03 -15.38
CA PRO A 304 17.15 10.12 -16.45
C PRO A 304 17.17 11.54 -17.03
N PRO A 305 18.35 12.08 -17.39
CA PRO A 305 18.40 13.36 -18.06
C PRO A 305 17.55 13.30 -19.33
N THR A 306 16.70 14.29 -19.53
CA THR A 306 15.95 14.42 -20.78
C THR A 306 16.98 14.64 -21.89
N ILE A 307 17.17 13.62 -22.73
CA ILE A 307 17.98 13.78 -23.93
C ILE A 307 17.16 14.72 -24.82
N VAL A 308 17.53 16.00 -24.83
CA VAL A 308 17.03 16.91 -25.85
C VAL A 308 17.64 16.41 -27.16
N PRO A 309 16.82 15.96 -28.13
CA PRO A 309 17.36 15.59 -29.44
C PRO A 309 18.19 16.74 -29.94
N ALA A 310 19.40 16.48 -30.41
CA ALA A 310 20.19 17.53 -31.06
C ALA A 310 19.33 18.16 -32.16
N GLU A 311 19.36 19.49 -32.21
CA GLU A 311 18.64 20.17 -33.29
C GLU A 311 19.07 19.56 -34.61
N PRO A 312 18.11 19.24 -35.50
CA PRO A 312 18.44 18.64 -36.79
C PRO A 312 19.45 19.53 -37.49
N ASN A 313 20.61 18.96 -37.87
CA ASN A 313 21.62 19.70 -38.58
C ASN A 313 20.98 20.38 -39.79
N PRO A 314 20.96 21.71 -39.87
CA PRO A 314 20.31 22.43 -40.97
C PRO A 314 20.78 22.00 -42.37
N SER A 315 21.99 21.44 -42.47
CA SER A 315 22.53 20.88 -43.73
C SER A 315 21.93 19.54 -44.10
N MET A 316 21.30 18.81 -43.15
CA MET A 316 20.65 17.52 -43.40
C MET A 316 19.12 17.64 -43.52
N ASN A 317 18.57 18.84 -43.61
CA ASN A 317 17.16 19.01 -43.84
C ASN A 317 16.82 18.67 -45.28
N ALA A 318 16.19 17.49 -45.46
CA ALA A 318 15.79 16.97 -46.77
C ALA A 318 14.88 17.94 -47.53
N ASN A 319 14.21 18.87 -46.85
CA ASN A 319 13.35 19.86 -47.49
C ASN A 319 14.14 21.03 -48.13
N LYS A 320 15.44 21.20 -47.84
CA LYS A 320 16.26 22.22 -48.54
C LYS A 320 16.52 21.94 -49.99
N GLY A 321 16.36 20.68 -50.47
CA GLY A 321 16.55 20.28 -51.86
C GLY A 321 15.38 20.62 -52.80
N PHE A 322 14.25 21.09 -52.28
CA PHE A 322 13.03 21.32 -53.08
C PHE A 322 12.64 22.80 -53.26
N LEU A 323 13.56 23.72 -52.92
CA LEU A 323 13.37 25.10 -53.40
C LEU A 323 13.67 25.11 -54.89
N ARG A 324 12.62 24.93 -55.73
CA ARG A 324 12.68 25.20 -57.14
C ARG A 324 13.15 26.64 -57.33
N SER A 325 14.25 26.84 -58.03
CA SER A 325 14.63 28.14 -58.54
C SER A 325 13.43 28.73 -59.30
N PRO A 326 13.05 29.97 -59.08
CA PRO A 326 12.04 30.60 -59.91
C PRO A 326 12.57 30.59 -61.34
N THR A 327 11.85 29.93 -62.24
CA THR A 327 12.01 30.04 -63.67
C THR A 327 11.76 31.49 -64.05
N VAL A 328 12.77 32.17 -64.55
CA VAL A 328 12.68 33.50 -65.21
C VAL A 328 11.90 33.33 -66.52
#